data_92c262264f8dbaa78bed2298c265ab10
#
_entry.id   92c262264f8dbaa78bed2298c265ab10
#
_cell.length_a   1.000
_cell.length_b   1.000
_cell.length_c   1.000
_cell.angle_alpha   90.00
_cell.angle_beta   90.00
_cell.angle_gamma   90.00
#
_symmetry.space_group_name_H-M   'P 1'
#
loop_
_entity.id
_entity.type
_entity.pdbx_description
1 polymer ?
#
loop_
_entity_poly.entity_id
_entity_poly.type
_entity_poly.pdbx_seq_one_letter_code
_entity_poly.pdbx_strand_id
1 'polypeptide(L)'
;MASTLRKIINDPVHGFITINDPLIFEIIKHPFYQRLRRIQQMAMAQLVYPGAVHTRLHHSLGAYHLMTIAIAELRDKGIEITVEEAQAAKAAILLHDIGHGPYSHALEKVLLKGVHHESMSLLIMNSLNESDNPILKGSLSLAIQIFTNQYHKKFLHQLISGQLDVDRLDYLSRDSFFTGV
;
A
#
# COMPACT_ATOMS: atom_id res chain seq x y z
N MET A 1 5.80 18.43 25.89
CA MET A 1 6.56 17.90 24.73
C MET A 1 5.62 16.99 23.97
N ALA A 2 5.26 17.34 22.73
CA ALA A 2 4.45 16.46 21.90
C ALA A 2 5.26 15.18 21.65
N SER A 3 4.72 14.02 22.02
CA SER A 3 5.32 12.72 21.73
C SER A 3 5.40 12.60 20.20
N THR A 4 6.61 12.65 19.65
CA THR A 4 6.82 12.40 18.23
C THR A 4 6.41 10.96 17.93
N LEU A 5 5.34 10.79 17.13
CA LEU A 5 4.91 9.46 16.68
C LEU A 5 6.07 8.81 15.92
N ARG A 6 6.57 7.69 16.43
CA ARG A 6 7.55 6.86 15.74
C ARG A 6 7.28 5.40 16.06
N LYS A 7 6.88 4.64 15.05
CA LYS A 7 6.72 3.18 15.13
C LYS A 7 7.68 2.52 14.15
N ILE A 8 8.26 1.42 14.58
CA ILE A 8 9.18 0.62 13.77
C ILE A 8 8.57 -0.77 13.62
N ILE A 9 8.51 -1.24 12.39
CA ILE A 9 8.08 -2.58 12.03
C ILE A 9 9.30 -3.29 11.46
N ASN A 10 9.61 -4.47 11.97
CA ASN A 10 10.67 -5.30 11.41
C ASN A 10 10.10 -6.13 10.27
N ASP A 11 10.60 -5.91 9.06
CA ASP A 11 10.22 -6.64 7.85
C ASP A 11 11.39 -7.52 7.40
N PRO A 12 11.16 -8.81 7.09
CA PRO A 12 12.24 -9.72 6.74
C PRO A 12 12.92 -9.41 5.39
N VAL A 13 12.25 -8.68 4.51
CA VAL A 13 12.75 -8.31 3.17
C VAL A 13 13.46 -6.96 3.19
N HIS A 14 12.84 -5.95 3.82
CA HIS A 14 13.33 -4.56 3.79
C HIS A 14 13.96 -4.09 5.12
N GLY A 15 13.97 -4.92 6.15
CA GLY A 15 14.49 -4.53 7.46
C GLY A 15 13.52 -3.63 8.23
N PHE A 16 13.99 -2.50 8.76
CA PHE A 16 13.17 -1.64 9.61
C PHE A 16 12.37 -0.63 8.80
N ILE A 17 11.05 -0.81 8.79
CA ILE A 17 10.09 0.13 8.23
C ILE A 17 9.65 1.11 9.31
N THR A 18 9.92 2.39 9.11
CA THR A 18 9.56 3.45 10.07
C THR A 18 8.26 4.13 9.66
N ILE A 19 7.33 4.23 10.61
CA ILE A 19 6.08 4.99 10.50
C ILE A 19 6.18 6.18 11.45
N ASN A 20 6.24 7.38 10.90
CA ASN A 20 6.35 8.64 11.62
C ASN A 20 5.26 9.66 11.23
N ASP A 21 4.31 9.25 10.41
CA ASP A 21 3.21 10.05 9.89
C ASP A 21 1.90 9.64 10.58
N PRO A 22 1.18 10.57 11.24
CA PRO A 22 -0.08 10.28 11.92
C PRO A 22 -1.16 9.72 11.00
N LEU A 23 -1.29 10.21 9.75
CA LEU A 23 -2.25 9.71 8.77
C LEU A 23 -1.96 8.24 8.42
N ILE A 24 -0.72 7.92 8.10
CA ILE A 24 -0.28 6.57 7.78
C ILE A 24 -0.53 5.63 8.98
N PHE A 25 -0.26 6.09 10.19
CA PHE A 25 -0.50 5.31 11.40
C PHE A 25 -1.99 5.03 11.63
N GLU A 26 -2.87 6.02 11.41
CA GLU A 26 -4.33 5.81 11.53
C GLU A 26 -4.86 4.85 10.45
N ILE A 27 -4.36 4.93 9.23
CA ILE A 27 -4.68 3.96 8.18
C ILE A 27 -4.29 2.54 8.62
N ILE A 28 -3.06 2.36 9.11
CA ILE A 28 -2.56 1.04 9.54
C ILE A 28 -3.41 0.48 10.69
N LYS A 29 -3.84 1.28 11.63
CA LYS A 29 -4.70 0.87 12.76
C LYS A 29 -6.11 0.47 12.33
N HIS A 30 -6.57 0.95 11.18
CA HIS A 30 -7.96 0.76 10.78
C HIS A 30 -8.30 -0.71 10.53
N PRO A 31 -9.48 -1.21 10.94
CA PRO A 31 -9.86 -2.62 10.78
C PRO A 31 -9.81 -3.11 9.33
N PHE A 32 -10.17 -2.29 8.35
CA PHE A 32 -10.07 -2.64 6.93
C PHE A 32 -8.62 -2.92 6.52
N TYR A 33 -7.66 -2.14 7.00
CA TYR A 33 -6.25 -2.40 6.73
C TYR A 33 -5.74 -3.62 7.50
N GLN A 34 -6.10 -3.76 8.78
CA GLN A 34 -5.68 -4.90 9.60
C GLN A 34 -6.21 -6.24 9.08
N ARG A 35 -7.30 -6.26 8.31
CA ARG A 35 -7.81 -7.43 7.61
C ARG A 35 -6.75 -8.07 6.69
N LEU A 36 -5.86 -7.24 6.09
CA LEU A 36 -4.78 -7.72 5.20
C LEU A 36 -3.81 -8.69 5.88
N ARG A 37 -3.74 -8.74 7.20
CA ARG A 37 -2.97 -9.75 7.97
C ARG A 37 -3.42 -11.19 7.72
N ARG A 38 -4.67 -11.38 7.29
CA ARG A 38 -5.28 -12.69 7.10
C ARG A 38 -5.46 -13.03 5.62
N ILE A 39 -4.96 -12.20 4.72
CA ILE A 39 -5.04 -12.40 3.27
C ILE A 39 -3.62 -12.66 2.76
N GLN A 40 -3.38 -13.87 2.28
CA GLN A 40 -2.08 -14.24 1.72
C GLN A 40 -1.86 -13.53 0.40
N GLN A 41 -0.61 -13.05 0.18
CA GLN A 41 -0.21 -12.36 -1.05
C GLN A 41 -0.36 -13.27 -2.26
N MET A 42 0.16 -14.47 -2.16
CA MET A 42 0.23 -15.44 -3.27
C MET A 42 -0.95 -16.43 -3.29
N ALA A 43 -2.09 -16.07 -2.71
CA ALA A 43 -3.31 -16.89 -2.70
C ALA A 43 -3.05 -18.34 -2.18
N MET A 44 -3.16 -19.35 -3.03
CA MET A 44 -2.97 -20.76 -2.69
C MET A 44 -1.56 -21.30 -3.05
N ALA A 45 -0.63 -20.43 -3.42
CA ALA A 45 0.71 -20.85 -3.82
C ALA A 45 1.47 -21.62 -2.72
N GLN A 46 1.13 -21.42 -1.47
CA GLN A 46 1.67 -22.18 -0.32
C GLN A 46 1.45 -23.69 -0.43
N LEU A 47 0.49 -24.16 -1.23
CA LEU A 47 0.28 -25.59 -1.47
C LEU A 47 1.42 -26.20 -2.31
N VAL A 48 2.15 -25.38 -3.06
CA VAL A 48 3.29 -25.76 -3.88
C VAL A 48 4.59 -25.24 -3.27
N TYR A 49 4.58 -24.01 -2.79
CA TYR A 49 5.71 -23.33 -2.13
C TYR A 49 5.37 -23.11 -0.64
N PRO A 50 5.71 -24.04 0.25
CA PRO A 50 5.29 -23.95 1.66
C PRO A 50 5.74 -22.67 2.38
N GLY A 51 6.80 -22.03 1.90
CA GLY A 51 7.28 -20.72 2.39
C GLY A 51 6.43 -19.54 1.99
N ALA A 52 5.53 -19.66 1.00
CA ALA A 52 4.67 -18.57 0.50
C ALA A 52 3.53 -18.22 1.47
N VAL A 53 3.87 -17.87 2.72
CA VAL A 53 2.92 -17.57 3.81
C VAL A 53 2.80 -16.08 4.13
N HIS A 54 3.54 -15.23 3.44
CA HIS A 54 3.46 -13.77 3.64
C HIS A 54 2.10 -13.22 3.20
N THR A 55 1.68 -12.16 3.89
CA THR A 55 0.35 -11.59 3.72
C THR A 55 0.41 -10.29 2.94
N ARG A 56 -0.76 -9.84 2.44
CA ARG A 56 -0.88 -8.53 1.79
C ARG A 56 -0.51 -7.36 2.70
N LEU A 57 -0.61 -7.53 4.02
CA LEU A 57 -0.12 -6.52 4.96
C LEU A 57 1.40 -6.35 4.88
N HIS A 58 2.16 -7.46 4.80
CA HIS A 58 3.63 -7.38 4.62
C HIS A 58 3.99 -6.66 3.33
N HIS A 59 3.33 -7.05 2.22
CA HIS A 59 3.51 -6.41 0.92
C HIS A 59 3.18 -4.92 0.94
N SER A 60 2.00 -4.55 1.42
CA SER A 60 1.56 -3.15 1.48
C SER A 60 2.52 -2.26 2.31
N LEU A 61 3.04 -2.78 3.43
CA LEU A 61 4.05 -2.08 4.24
C LEU A 61 5.40 -1.96 3.52
N GLY A 62 5.81 -3.00 2.80
CA GLY A 62 7.04 -3.00 2.01
C GLY A 62 6.95 -2.01 0.84
N ALA A 63 5.84 -2.00 0.10
CA ALA A 63 5.58 -1.04 -0.97
C ALA A 63 5.57 0.41 -0.44
N TYR A 64 4.97 0.65 0.74
CA TYR A 64 5.05 1.94 1.43
C TYR A 64 6.50 2.34 1.75
N HIS A 65 7.32 1.40 2.21
CA HIS A 65 8.74 1.65 2.48
C HIS A 65 9.49 2.04 1.22
N LEU A 66 9.32 1.30 0.13
CA LEU A 66 9.93 1.59 -1.17
C LEU A 66 9.45 2.93 -1.74
N MET A 67 8.16 3.27 -1.59
CA MET A 67 7.65 4.60 -1.98
C MET A 67 8.35 5.72 -1.20
N THR A 68 8.60 5.51 0.09
CA THR A 68 9.30 6.50 0.92
C THR A 68 10.73 6.73 0.42
N ILE A 69 11.44 5.67 0.05
CA ILE A 69 12.77 5.75 -0.54
C ILE A 69 12.72 6.42 -1.92
N ALA A 70 11.80 6.00 -2.78
CA ALA A 70 11.67 6.56 -4.14
C ALA A 70 11.40 8.07 -4.11
N ILE A 71 10.54 8.55 -3.22
CA ILE A 71 10.28 9.97 -3.05
C ILE A 71 11.52 10.72 -2.58
N ALA A 72 12.29 10.17 -1.65
CA ALA A 72 13.53 10.78 -1.18
C ALA A 72 14.55 10.90 -2.32
N GLU A 73 14.79 9.83 -3.07
CA GLU A 73 15.69 9.79 -4.21
C GLU A 73 15.29 10.77 -5.33
N LEU A 74 13.99 10.89 -5.60
CA LEU A 74 13.49 11.85 -6.60
C LEU A 74 13.73 13.31 -6.16
N ARG A 75 13.50 13.61 -4.87
CA ARG A 75 13.78 14.94 -4.31
C ARG A 75 15.27 15.27 -4.35
N ASP A 76 16.13 14.31 -4.03
CA ASP A 76 17.58 14.48 -4.09
C ASP A 76 18.08 14.73 -5.53
N LYS A 77 17.33 14.22 -6.53
CA LYS A 77 17.55 14.52 -7.95
C LYS A 77 16.92 15.83 -8.42
N GLY A 78 16.34 16.62 -7.51
CA GLY A 78 15.76 17.93 -7.81
C GLY A 78 14.33 17.91 -8.32
N ILE A 79 13.64 16.75 -8.25
CA ILE A 79 12.22 16.67 -8.59
C ILE A 79 11.40 17.27 -7.46
N GLU A 80 10.60 18.29 -7.80
CA GLU A 80 9.72 18.94 -6.83
C GLU A 80 8.54 18.03 -6.46
N ILE A 81 8.52 17.59 -5.20
CA ILE A 81 7.43 16.83 -4.59
C ILE A 81 7.11 17.50 -3.25
N THR A 82 5.92 18.06 -3.09
CA THR A 82 5.53 18.72 -1.85
C THR A 82 5.37 17.72 -0.70
N VAL A 83 5.19 18.23 0.53
CA VAL A 83 4.97 17.36 1.71
C VAL A 83 3.64 16.61 1.55
N GLU A 84 2.62 17.32 1.08
CA GLU A 84 1.28 16.79 0.86
C GLU A 84 1.27 15.73 -0.26
N GLU A 85 1.98 15.97 -1.37
CA GLU A 85 2.13 14.99 -2.45
C GLU A 85 2.84 13.72 -1.99
N ALA A 86 3.90 13.89 -1.19
CA ALA A 86 4.63 12.76 -0.63
C ALA A 86 3.78 11.93 0.34
N GLN A 87 2.99 12.60 1.20
CA GLN A 87 2.06 11.93 2.12
C GLN A 87 0.96 11.20 1.33
N ALA A 88 0.37 11.86 0.34
CA ALA A 88 -0.69 11.29 -0.49
C ALA A 88 -0.21 10.08 -1.31
N ALA A 89 0.98 10.14 -1.92
CA ALA A 89 1.56 9.01 -2.66
C ALA A 89 1.84 7.81 -1.74
N LYS A 90 2.34 8.07 -0.52
CA LYS A 90 2.55 7.03 0.51
C LYS A 90 1.23 6.43 1.00
N ALA A 91 0.18 7.22 1.18
CA ALA A 91 -1.14 6.72 1.54
C ALA A 91 -1.77 5.91 0.38
N ALA A 92 -1.61 6.37 -0.86
CA ALA A 92 -2.13 5.69 -2.03
C ALA A 92 -1.50 4.30 -2.23
N ILE A 93 -0.18 4.17 -2.15
CA ILE A 93 0.48 2.85 -2.24
C ILE A 93 0.16 1.96 -1.03
N LEU A 94 0.03 2.51 0.16
CA LEU A 94 -0.35 1.74 1.34
C LEU A 94 -1.76 1.12 1.19
N LEU A 95 -2.66 1.79 0.47
CA LEU A 95 -4.05 1.40 0.28
C LEU A 95 -4.35 0.73 -1.06
N HIS A 96 -3.38 0.62 -1.99
CA HIS A 96 -3.65 0.16 -3.36
C HIS A 96 -4.31 -1.23 -3.39
N ASP A 97 -3.90 -2.12 -2.51
CA ASP A 97 -4.33 -3.51 -2.39
C ASP A 97 -5.41 -3.76 -1.33
N ILE A 98 -5.92 -2.70 -0.68
CA ILE A 98 -6.88 -2.85 0.43
C ILE A 98 -8.19 -3.52 0.01
N GLY A 99 -8.55 -3.47 -1.27
CA GLY A 99 -9.75 -4.08 -1.83
C GLY A 99 -9.68 -5.59 -2.05
N HIS A 100 -8.51 -6.21 -1.94
CA HIS A 100 -8.38 -7.65 -2.14
C HIS A 100 -9.14 -8.48 -1.11
N GLY A 101 -9.83 -9.52 -1.60
CA GLY A 101 -10.45 -10.56 -0.79
C GLY A 101 -9.51 -11.74 -0.52
N PRO A 102 -9.95 -12.73 0.28
CA PRO A 102 -9.26 -14.00 0.44
C PRO A 102 -9.02 -14.67 -0.91
N TYR A 103 -7.85 -15.29 -1.07
CA TYR A 103 -7.39 -15.95 -2.30
C TYR A 103 -7.19 -15.01 -3.51
N SER A 104 -7.31 -13.70 -3.31
CA SER A 104 -6.94 -12.68 -4.30
C SER A 104 -7.51 -12.97 -5.69
N HIS A 105 -6.69 -12.88 -6.73
CA HIS A 105 -7.10 -13.09 -8.13
C HIS A 105 -7.66 -14.49 -8.43
N ALA A 106 -7.32 -15.52 -7.63
CA ALA A 106 -7.80 -16.89 -7.87
C ALA A 106 -9.32 -17.00 -7.75
N LEU A 107 -9.93 -16.27 -6.81
CA LEU A 107 -11.38 -16.30 -6.59
C LEU A 107 -12.11 -15.01 -6.99
N GLU A 108 -11.41 -13.94 -7.34
CA GLU A 108 -12.03 -12.66 -7.72
C GLU A 108 -13.07 -12.84 -8.84
N LYS A 109 -12.71 -13.56 -9.89
CA LYS A 109 -13.62 -13.82 -11.03
C LYS A 109 -14.80 -14.72 -10.70
N VAL A 110 -14.69 -15.54 -9.65
CA VAL A 110 -15.72 -16.51 -9.25
C VAL A 110 -16.68 -15.90 -8.24
N LEU A 111 -16.15 -15.20 -7.24
CA LEU A 111 -16.92 -14.67 -6.11
C LEU A 111 -17.53 -13.29 -6.40
N LEU A 112 -16.82 -12.45 -7.17
CA LEU A 112 -17.19 -11.05 -7.42
C LEU A 112 -17.25 -10.79 -8.93
N LYS A 113 -18.26 -11.33 -9.59
CA LYS A 113 -18.44 -11.12 -11.04
C LYS A 113 -18.52 -9.63 -11.39
N GLY A 114 -17.54 -9.14 -12.16
CA GLY A 114 -17.50 -7.76 -12.66
C GLY A 114 -17.02 -6.71 -11.64
N VAL A 115 -16.54 -7.12 -10.47
CA VAL A 115 -15.95 -6.20 -9.48
C VAL A 115 -14.45 -6.49 -9.35
N HIS A 116 -13.63 -5.51 -9.69
CA HIS A 116 -12.18 -5.59 -9.56
C HIS A 116 -11.72 -5.07 -8.20
N HIS A 117 -10.64 -5.67 -7.66
CA HIS A 117 -10.06 -5.26 -6.37
C HIS A 117 -9.69 -3.76 -6.32
N GLU A 118 -9.27 -3.16 -7.45
CA GLU A 118 -9.00 -1.72 -7.56
C GLU A 118 -10.25 -0.87 -7.27
N SER A 119 -11.42 -1.28 -7.80
CA SER A 119 -12.69 -0.61 -7.53
C SER A 119 -13.08 -0.73 -6.06
N MET A 120 -12.80 -1.89 -5.44
CA MET A 120 -13.01 -2.10 -4.01
C MET A 120 -12.03 -1.29 -3.17
N SER A 121 -10.77 -1.17 -3.61
CA SER A 121 -9.78 -0.30 -2.96
C SER A 121 -10.25 1.15 -2.96
N LEU A 122 -10.72 1.64 -4.11
CA LEU A 122 -11.26 2.99 -4.24
C LEU A 122 -12.50 3.21 -3.34
N LEU A 123 -13.41 2.24 -3.28
CA LEU A 123 -14.59 2.31 -2.39
C LEU A 123 -14.16 2.44 -0.92
N ILE A 124 -13.21 1.63 -0.48
CA ILE A 124 -12.70 1.67 0.89
C ILE A 124 -11.96 2.99 1.16
N MET A 125 -11.12 3.48 0.22
CA MET A 125 -10.44 4.76 0.35
C MET A 125 -11.43 5.92 0.50
N ASN A 126 -12.51 5.95 -0.28
CA ASN A 126 -13.59 6.95 -0.14
C ASN A 126 -14.28 6.84 1.23
N SER A 127 -14.62 5.63 1.66
CA SER A 127 -15.24 5.41 2.98
C SER A 127 -14.34 5.88 4.13
N LEU A 128 -13.02 5.66 4.03
CA LEU A 128 -12.05 6.18 5.00
C LEU A 128 -11.98 7.71 4.98
N ASN A 129 -12.00 8.30 3.79
CA ASN A 129 -11.94 9.75 3.59
C ASN A 129 -13.20 10.47 4.07
N GLU A 130 -14.35 9.79 4.08
CA GLU A 130 -15.65 10.30 4.56
C GLU A 130 -15.91 9.94 6.03
N SER A 131 -15.01 9.20 6.68
CA SER A 131 -15.19 8.74 8.05
C SER A 131 -15.22 9.91 9.06
N ASP A 132 -15.77 9.66 10.25
CA ASP A 132 -15.76 10.63 11.35
C ASP A 132 -14.41 10.73 12.08
N ASN A 133 -13.42 9.93 11.70
CA ASN A 133 -12.07 10.02 12.26
C ASN A 133 -11.44 11.36 11.82
N PRO A 134 -11.07 12.24 12.76
CA PRO A 134 -10.59 13.60 12.44
C PRO A 134 -9.26 13.63 11.68
N ILE A 135 -8.48 12.53 11.71
CA ILE A 135 -7.21 12.43 10.99
C ILE A 135 -7.44 11.91 9.55
N LEU A 136 -8.42 11.01 9.37
CA LEU A 136 -8.72 10.43 8.05
C LEU A 136 -9.63 11.33 7.21
N LYS A 137 -10.57 12.03 7.85
CA LYS A 137 -11.60 12.86 7.19
C LYS A 137 -10.99 13.89 6.25
N GLY A 138 -11.25 13.74 4.96
CA GLY A 138 -10.76 14.64 3.91
C GLY A 138 -9.28 14.46 3.54
N SER A 139 -8.50 13.69 4.34
CA SER A 139 -7.04 13.60 4.18
C SER A 139 -6.60 12.67 3.04
N LEU A 140 -7.51 11.84 2.51
CA LEU A 140 -7.20 10.90 1.43
C LEU A 140 -7.56 11.43 0.04
N SER A 141 -8.12 12.64 -0.08
CA SER A 141 -8.60 13.19 -1.36
C SER A 141 -7.49 13.24 -2.42
N LEU A 142 -6.30 13.70 -2.08
CA LEU A 142 -5.15 13.73 -2.99
C LEU A 142 -4.61 12.31 -3.28
N ALA A 143 -4.60 11.44 -2.29
CA ALA A 143 -4.20 10.04 -2.47
C ALA A 143 -5.13 9.31 -3.47
N ILE A 144 -6.43 9.56 -3.40
CA ILE A 144 -7.43 9.04 -4.34
C ILE A 144 -7.18 9.57 -5.76
N GLN A 145 -6.89 10.87 -5.92
CA GLN A 145 -6.56 11.45 -7.23
C GLN A 145 -5.28 10.84 -7.83
N ILE A 146 -4.25 10.60 -7.01
CA ILE A 146 -3.02 9.95 -7.46
C ILE A 146 -3.31 8.49 -7.84
N PHE A 147 -4.02 7.75 -6.99
CA PHE A 147 -4.39 6.35 -7.24
C PHE A 147 -5.20 6.18 -8.53
N THR A 148 -6.16 7.06 -8.78
CA THR A 148 -7.03 7.02 -9.98
C THR A 148 -6.42 7.68 -11.21
N ASN A 149 -5.14 8.08 -11.17
CA ASN A 149 -4.45 8.78 -12.26
C ASN A 149 -5.12 10.11 -12.67
N GLN A 150 -5.79 10.79 -11.75
CA GLN A 150 -6.44 12.07 -12.00
C GLN A 150 -5.57 13.28 -11.63
N TYR A 151 -4.50 13.07 -10.84
CA TYR A 151 -3.58 14.12 -10.47
C TYR A 151 -2.66 14.51 -11.63
N HIS A 152 -2.30 15.81 -11.72
CA HIS A 152 -1.53 16.34 -12.87
C HIS A 152 -0.08 15.78 -12.95
N LYS A 153 0.59 15.52 -11.81
CA LYS A 153 1.92 14.87 -11.76
C LYS A 153 1.78 13.37 -11.96
N LYS A 154 1.67 12.93 -13.19
CA LYS A 154 1.40 11.54 -13.57
C LYS A 154 2.42 10.54 -13.06
N PHE A 155 3.67 10.96 -12.86
CA PHE A 155 4.71 10.08 -12.35
C PHE A 155 4.39 9.55 -10.94
N LEU A 156 3.65 10.28 -10.10
CA LEU A 156 3.23 9.80 -8.78
C LEU A 156 2.30 8.57 -8.89
N HIS A 157 1.40 8.55 -9.87
CA HIS A 157 0.62 7.37 -10.19
C HIS A 157 1.50 6.24 -10.75
N GLN A 158 2.46 6.56 -11.63
CA GLN A 158 3.36 5.58 -12.23
C GLN A 158 4.28 4.89 -11.20
N LEU A 159 4.55 5.52 -10.06
CA LEU A 159 5.23 4.88 -8.94
C LEU A 159 4.36 3.80 -8.26
N ILE A 160 3.02 3.88 -8.40
CA ILE A 160 2.06 2.91 -7.83
C ILE A 160 1.71 1.84 -8.86
N SER A 161 1.45 2.25 -10.11
CA SER A 161 1.02 1.37 -11.20
C SER A 161 1.67 1.83 -12.49
N GLY A 162 2.78 1.21 -12.83
CA GLY A 162 3.60 1.49 -14.00
C GLY A 162 4.28 0.24 -14.56
N GLN A 163 5.24 0.44 -15.46
CA GLN A 163 6.06 -0.68 -15.96
C GLN A 163 7.11 -1.12 -14.93
N LEU A 164 7.64 -0.16 -14.17
CA LEU A 164 8.54 -0.38 -13.04
C LEU A 164 8.06 0.51 -11.90
N ASP A 165 7.32 -0.05 -10.99
CA ASP A 165 6.69 0.61 -9.85
C ASP A 165 7.10 -0.03 -8.53
N VAL A 166 6.79 0.63 -7.41
CA VAL A 166 7.19 0.15 -6.08
C VAL A 166 6.36 -1.05 -5.62
N ASP A 167 5.14 -1.23 -6.15
CA ASP A 167 4.33 -2.43 -5.97
C ASP A 167 5.09 -3.65 -6.49
N ARG A 168 5.49 -3.61 -7.76
CA ARG A 168 6.23 -4.67 -8.44
C ARG A 168 7.59 -4.93 -7.79
N LEU A 169 8.31 -3.88 -7.41
CA LEU A 169 9.61 -4.02 -6.74
C LEU A 169 9.47 -4.75 -5.39
N ASP A 170 8.41 -4.47 -4.62
CA ASP A 170 8.17 -5.20 -3.38
C ASP A 170 7.78 -6.64 -3.63
N TYR A 171 6.71 -6.90 -4.42
CA TYR A 171 6.23 -8.27 -4.53
C TYR A 171 7.24 -9.21 -5.19
N LEU A 172 8.00 -8.78 -6.19
CA LEU A 172 9.06 -9.61 -6.79
C LEU A 172 10.13 -10.00 -5.76
N SER A 173 10.61 -9.03 -4.98
CA SER A 173 11.60 -9.30 -3.95
C SER A 173 11.05 -10.16 -2.82
N ARG A 174 9.82 -9.90 -2.42
CA ARG A 174 9.15 -10.58 -1.30
C ARG A 174 8.75 -12.00 -1.66
N ASP A 175 8.13 -12.19 -2.82
CA ASP A 175 7.72 -13.51 -3.29
C ASP A 175 8.93 -14.40 -3.47
N SER A 176 10.01 -13.90 -4.10
CA SER A 176 11.28 -14.62 -4.24
C SER A 176 11.88 -14.98 -2.87
N PHE A 177 11.90 -14.06 -1.92
CA PHE A 177 12.41 -14.32 -0.56
C PHE A 177 11.66 -15.46 0.14
N PHE A 178 10.33 -15.45 0.06
CA PHE A 178 9.50 -16.43 0.77
C PHE A 178 9.34 -17.77 0.04
N THR A 179 9.46 -17.79 -1.28
CA THR A 179 9.36 -19.04 -2.08
C THR A 179 10.70 -19.70 -2.35
N GLY A 180 11.79 -18.93 -2.31
CA GLY A 180 13.12 -19.38 -2.62
C GLY A 180 13.42 -19.49 -4.13
N VAL A 181 12.58 -18.88 -4.98
CA VAL A 181 12.72 -18.88 -6.45
C VAL A 181 12.66 -17.48 -7.03
#